data_52432ac9c93ae079926f91c8bd8eba4c
#
_entry.id   52432ac9c93ae079926f91c8bd8eba4c
#
_cell.length_a   1.000
_cell.length_b   1.000
_cell.length_c   1.000
_cell.angle_alpha   90.00
_cell.angle_beta   90.00
_cell.angle_gamma   90.00
#
_symmetry.space_group_name_H-M   'P 1'
#
loop_
_entity.id
_entity.type
_entity.pdbx_description
1 polymer ?
#
loop_
_entity_poly.entity_id
_entity_poly.type
_entity_poly.pdbx_seq_one_letter_code
_entity_poly.pdbx_strand_id
1 'polypeptide(L)'
;EEAEEVRSEASQHHQKVTELADEAQEHHNNMIEAYREADDVRDEADEMHDLFVEAQEAADRHHEDFVRVQKRLRELDKEEEEERKDEREEEREAAKEEAEEIYQKFKEGETLDTEDLMKLQKTGLL
;
A
#
# COMPACT_ATOMS: atom_id res chain seq x y z
N GLU A 1 55.37 -47.10 -52.92
CA GLU A 1 55.85 -45.90 -52.23
C GLU A 1 54.88 -44.76 -52.32
N GLU A 2 54.41 -44.41 -53.53
CA GLU A 2 53.31 -43.43 -53.69
C GLU A 2 52.03 -43.93 -53.04
N ALA A 3 51.74 -45.22 -53.10
CA ALA A 3 50.57 -45.83 -52.49
C ALA A 3 50.59 -45.70 -50.94
N GLU A 4 51.75 -45.78 -50.32
CA GLU A 4 51.90 -45.60 -48.89
C GLU A 4 51.73 -44.19 -48.44
N GLU A 5 52.23 -43.21 -49.23
CA GLU A 5 52.06 -41.79 -49.01
C GLU A 5 50.60 -41.38 -49.07
N VAL A 6 49.90 -41.86 -50.11
CA VAL A 6 48.45 -41.62 -50.28
C VAL A 6 47.65 -42.23 -49.15
N ARG A 7 47.97 -43.45 -48.70
CA ARG A 7 47.34 -44.07 -47.56
C ARG A 7 47.55 -43.31 -46.28
N SER A 8 48.78 -42.82 -46.05
CA SER A 8 49.12 -41.99 -44.89
C SER A 8 48.35 -40.68 -44.90
N GLU A 9 48.25 -40.00 -46.03
CA GLU A 9 47.44 -38.78 -46.17
C GLU A 9 45.96 -39.07 -45.93
N ALA A 10 45.43 -40.13 -46.52
CA ALA A 10 44.03 -40.53 -46.31
C ALA A 10 43.75 -40.83 -44.85
N SER A 11 44.67 -41.52 -44.17
CA SER A 11 44.55 -41.82 -42.76
C SER A 11 44.56 -40.53 -41.89
N GLN A 12 45.45 -39.57 -42.21
CA GLN A 12 45.50 -38.28 -41.52
C GLN A 12 44.20 -37.49 -41.69
N HIS A 13 43.67 -37.46 -42.92
CA HIS A 13 42.42 -36.75 -43.19
C HIS A 13 41.25 -37.46 -42.50
N HIS A 14 41.21 -38.76 -42.49
CA HIS A 14 40.18 -39.53 -41.79
C HIS A 14 40.23 -39.24 -40.27
N GLN A 15 41.40 -39.25 -39.69
CA GLN A 15 41.59 -38.92 -38.29
C GLN A 15 41.13 -37.50 -37.98
N LYS A 16 41.46 -36.54 -38.85
CA LYS A 16 41.02 -35.16 -38.73
C LYS A 16 39.50 -35.00 -38.78
N VAL A 17 38.87 -35.72 -39.69
CA VAL A 17 37.40 -35.77 -39.80
C VAL A 17 36.78 -36.31 -38.50
N THR A 18 37.32 -37.38 -37.94
CA THR A 18 36.83 -37.98 -36.69
C THR A 18 36.97 -37.01 -35.52
N GLU A 19 38.15 -36.33 -35.39
CA GLU A 19 38.38 -35.33 -34.35
C GLU A 19 37.41 -34.16 -34.47
N LEU A 20 37.20 -33.64 -35.67
CA LEU A 20 36.27 -32.55 -35.94
C LEU A 20 34.81 -32.96 -35.70
N ALA A 21 34.44 -34.20 -36.03
CA ALA A 21 33.11 -34.72 -35.72
C ALA A 21 32.86 -34.82 -34.21
N ASP A 22 33.84 -35.27 -33.45
CA ASP A 22 33.78 -35.37 -32.00
C ASP A 22 33.67 -33.98 -31.36
N GLU A 23 34.47 -33.02 -31.82
CA GLU A 23 34.39 -31.63 -31.35
C GLU A 23 33.03 -31.00 -31.66
N ALA A 24 32.51 -31.22 -32.86
CA ALA A 24 31.21 -30.75 -33.29
C ALA A 24 30.10 -31.33 -32.39
N GLN A 25 30.19 -32.62 -32.06
CA GLN A 25 29.22 -33.29 -31.18
C GLN A 25 29.29 -32.72 -29.74
N GLU A 26 30.49 -32.49 -29.25
CA GLU A 26 30.69 -31.87 -27.92
C GLU A 26 30.09 -30.48 -27.86
N HIS A 27 30.36 -29.63 -28.85
CA HIS A 27 29.79 -28.29 -28.95
C HIS A 27 28.26 -28.32 -29.08
N HIS A 28 27.73 -29.28 -29.81
CA HIS A 28 26.29 -29.46 -29.92
C HIS A 28 25.65 -29.83 -28.58
N ASN A 29 26.26 -30.77 -27.85
CA ASN A 29 25.79 -31.13 -26.50
C ASN A 29 25.84 -29.96 -25.54
N ASN A 30 26.92 -29.19 -25.57
CA ASN A 30 27.05 -27.98 -24.72
C ASN A 30 25.98 -26.95 -25.08
N MET A 31 25.69 -26.80 -26.35
CA MET A 31 24.62 -25.90 -26.81
C MET A 31 23.25 -26.33 -26.29
N ILE A 32 22.93 -27.63 -26.34
CA ILE A 32 21.68 -28.17 -25.81
C ILE A 32 21.56 -27.91 -24.29
N GLU A 33 22.62 -28.15 -23.54
CA GLU A 33 22.66 -27.86 -22.10
C GLU A 33 22.44 -26.39 -21.82
N ALA A 34 23.10 -25.49 -22.58
CA ALA A 34 22.94 -24.06 -22.44
C ALA A 34 21.50 -23.61 -22.70
N TYR A 35 20.86 -24.16 -23.71
CA TYR A 35 19.45 -23.89 -23.99
C TYR A 35 18.52 -24.36 -22.88
N ARG A 36 18.77 -25.53 -22.30
CA ARG A 36 17.99 -26.04 -21.15
C ARG A 36 18.14 -25.14 -19.94
N GLU A 37 19.35 -24.72 -19.62
CA GLU A 37 19.60 -23.79 -18.53
C GLU A 37 18.91 -22.44 -18.78
N ALA A 38 18.95 -21.95 -20.01
CA ALA A 38 18.27 -20.71 -20.38
C ALA A 38 16.75 -20.81 -20.23
N ASP A 39 16.16 -21.96 -20.60
CA ASP A 39 14.74 -22.21 -20.45
C ASP A 39 14.36 -22.27 -18.96
N ASP A 40 15.15 -22.94 -18.13
CA ASP A 40 14.92 -23.02 -16.68
C ASP A 40 14.97 -21.62 -16.03
N VAL A 41 15.95 -20.82 -16.40
CA VAL A 41 16.08 -19.43 -15.90
C VAL A 41 14.89 -18.57 -16.35
N ARG A 42 14.44 -18.77 -17.58
CA ARG A 42 13.25 -18.09 -18.10
C ARG A 42 12.00 -18.45 -17.32
N ASP A 43 11.81 -19.74 -17.03
CA ASP A 43 10.66 -20.22 -16.25
C ASP A 43 10.69 -19.63 -14.82
N GLU A 44 11.84 -19.61 -14.19
CA GLU A 44 12.01 -18.95 -12.87
C GLU A 44 11.71 -17.47 -12.94
N ALA A 45 12.18 -16.78 -13.98
CA ALA A 45 11.91 -15.37 -14.17
C ALA A 45 10.41 -15.09 -14.36
N ASP A 46 9.73 -15.95 -15.12
CA ASP A 46 8.28 -15.84 -15.33
C ASP A 46 7.51 -16.06 -14.01
N GLU A 47 7.89 -17.04 -13.21
CA GLU A 47 7.31 -17.27 -11.89
C GLU A 47 7.51 -16.06 -10.95
N MET A 48 8.72 -15.51 -10.94
CA MET A 48 9.02 -14.32 -10.13
C MET A 48 8.25 -13.09 -10.60
N HIS A 49 8.07 -12.97 -11.91
CA HIS A 49 7.27 -11.89 -12.48
C HIS A 49 5.81 -12.00 -12.07
N ASP A 50 5.23 -13.20 -12.10
CA ASP A 50 3.86 -13.46 -11.67
C ASP A 50 3.67 -13.12 -10.19
N LEU A 51 4.61 -13.52 -9.34
CA LEU A 51 4.62 -13.18 -7.91
C LEU A 51 4.71 -11.67 -7.69
N PHE A 52 5.54 -10.99 -8.48
CA PHE A 52 5.67 -9.54 -8.43
C PHE A 52 4.35 -8.85 -8.77
N VAL A 53 3.69 -9.28 -9.85
CA VAL A 53 2.39 -8.73 -10.26
C VAL A 53 1.33 -8.96 -9.18
N GLU A 54 1.25 -10.16 -8.62
CA GLU A 54 0.33 -10.47 -7.52
C GLU A 54 0.57 -9.59 -6.29
N ALA A 55 1.84 -9.42 -5.91
CA ALA A 55 2.22 -8.58 -4.78
C ALA A 55 1.87 -7.11 -5.03
N GLN A 56 2.09 -6.62 -6.23
CA GLN A 56 1.74 -5.27 -6.62
C GLN A 56 0.24 -5.04 -6.57
N GLU A 57 -0.55 -5.94 -7.12
CA GLU A 57 -2.01 -5.87 -7.07
C GLU A 57 -2.54 -5.91 -5.63
N ALA A 58 -1.96 -6.77 -4.79
CA ALA A 58 -2.32 -6.82 -3.37
C ALA A 58 -1.96 -5.51 -2.64
N ALA A 59 -0.78 -4.96 -2.92
CA ALA A 59 -0.36 -3.68 -2.36
C ALA A 59 -1.29 -2.54 -2.78
N ASP A 60 -1.69 -2.50 -4.05
CA ASP A 60 -2.62 -1.50 -4.57
C ASP A 60 -4.00 -1.60 -3.90
N ARG A 61 -4.52 -2.83 -3.73
CA ARG A 61 -5.79 -3.05 -3.01
C ARG A 61 -5.72 -2.59 -1.56
N HIS A 62 -4.66 -2.92 -0.86
CA HIS A 62 -4.45 -2.48 0.52
C HIS A 62 -4.29 -0.97 0.63
N HIS A 63 -3.64 -0.36 -0.34
CA HIS A 63 -3.51 1.10 -0.39
C HIS A 63 -4.86 1.78 -0.61
N GLU A 64 -5.68 1.27 -1.53
CA GLU A 64 -7.04 1.77 -1.76
C GLU A 64 -7.91 1.63 -0.50
N ASP A 65 -7.83 0.49 0.18
CA ASP A 65 -8.53 0.26 1.44
C ASP A 65 -8.07 1.24 2.53
N PHE A 66 -6.78 1.47 2.63
CA PHE A 66 -6.19 2.42 3.56
C PHE A 66 -6.71 3.85 3.30
N VAL A 67 -6.69 4.29 2.06
CA VAL A 67 -7.18 5.63 1.67
C VAL A 67 -8.67 5.77 1.99
N ARG A 68 -9.47 4.75 1.70
CA ARG A 68 -10.91 4.73 1.99
C ARG A 68 -11.17 4.83 3.49
N VAL A 69 -10.48 4.04 4.29
CA VAL A 69 -10.62 4.06 5.76
C VAL A 69 -10.18 5.39 6.34
N GLN A 70 -9.06 5.95 5.87
CA GLN A 70 -8.58 7.26 6.28
C GLN A 70 -9.60 8.37 5.99
N LYS A 71 -10.21 8.33 4.81
CA LYS A 71 -11.25 9.28 4.41
C LYS A 71 -12.47 9.17 5.32
N ARG A 72 -12.90 7.94 5.60
CA ARG A 72 -14.04 7.70 6.51
C ARG A 72 -13.75 8.17 7.92
N LEU A 73 -12.54 7.95 8.40
CA LEU A 73 -12.11 8.45 9.72
C LEU A 73 -12.17 9.97 9.81
N ARG A 74 -11.71 10.67 8.77
CA ARG A 74 -11.79 12.14 8.71
C ARG A 74 -13.23 12.64 8.70
N GLU A 75 -14.12 11.97 7.98
CA GLU A 75 -15.55 12.31 7.96
C GLU A 75 -16.19 12.15 9.34
N LEU A 76 -15.88 11.05 10.03
CA LEU A 76 -16.36 10.79 11.39
C LEU A 76 -15.84 11.81 12.39
N ASP A 77 -14.57 12.18 12.29
CA ASP A 77 -13.98 13.21 13.16
C ASP A 77 -14.65 14.58 12.96
N LYS A 78 -14.98 14.93 11.71
CA LYS A 78 -15.74 16.16 11.42
C LYS A 78 -17.15 16.12 12.00
N GLU A 79 -17.85 15.02 11.85
CA GLU A 79 -19.19 14.82 12.41
C GLU A 79 -19.16 14.95 13.95
N GLU A 80 -18.18 14.34 14.60
CA GLU A 80 -18.00 14.49 16.05
C GLU A 80 -17.71 15.92 16.47
N GLU A 81 -16.88 16.64 15.74
CA GLU A 81 -16.62 18.06 16.03
C GLU A 81 -17.86 18.93 15.86
N GLU A 82 -18.65 18.70 14.83
CA GLU A 82 -19.91 19.41 14.61
C GLU A 82 -20.92 19.12 15.72
N GLU A 83 -21.08 17.86 16.12
CA GLU A 83 -21.92 17.48 17.25
C GLU A 83 -21.48 18.16 18.54
N ARG A 84 -20.18 18.20 18.83
CA ARG A 84 -19.64 18.89 20.01
C ARG A 84 -19.92 20.39 19.97
N LYS A 85 -19.80 21.00 18.81
CA LYS A 85 -20.13 22.43 18.64
C LYS A 85 -21.60 22.70 18.87
N ASP A 86 -22.47 21.87 18.30
CA ASP A 86 -23.92 21.98 18.44
C ASP A 86 -24.33 21.81 19.91
N GLU A 87 -23.79 20.80 20.60
CA GLU A 87 -24.01 20.60 22.03
C GLU A 87 -23.58 21.79 22.86
N ARG A 88 -22.40 22.36 22.57
CA ARG A 88 -21.91 23.57 23.26
C ARG A 88 -22.78 24.78 23.01
N GLU A 89 -23.28 24.95 21.79
CA GLU A 89 -24.20 26.03 21.46
C GLU A 89 -25.54 25.87 22.17
N GLU A 90 -26.09 24.66 22.19
CA GLU A 90 -27.31 24.34 22.91
C GLU A 90 -27.18 24.59 24.42
N GLU A 91 -26.07 24.13 25.02
CA GLU A 91 -25.78 24.40 26.42
C GLU A 91 -25.62 25.90 26.72
N ARG A 92 -24.98 26.61 25.81
CA ARG A 92 -24.78 28.06 25.96
C ARG A 92 -26.10 28.82 25.84
N GLU A 93 -26.97 28.45 24.90
CA GLU A 93 -28.29 29.03 24.72
C GLU A 93 -29.21 28.71 25.90
N ALA A 94 -29.20 27.46 26.38
CA ALA A 94 -29.94 27.07 27.56
C ALA A 94 -29.48 27.84 28.81
N ALA A 95 -28.18 28.00 28.99
CA ALA A 95 -27.63 28.79 30.07
C ALA A 95 -28.03 30.28 29.98
N LYS A 96 -28.09 30.86 28.77
CA LYS A 96 -28.54 32.22 28.53
C LYS A 96 -30.02 32.41 28.86
N GLU A 97 -30.87 31.51 28.40
CA GLU A 97 -32.31 31.53 28.68
C GLU A 97 -32.58 31.44 30.18
N GLU A 98 -31.92 30.53 30.87
CA GLU A 98 -32.02 30.37 32.31
C GLU A 98 -31.56 31.64 33.06
N ALA A 99 -30.46 32.23 32.61
CA ALA A 99 -29.95 33.48 33.16
C ALA A 99 -30.87 34.68 32.91
N GLU A 100 -31.49 34.74 31.72
CA GLU A 100 -32.49 35.78 31.39
C GLU A 100 -33.73 35.66 32.26
N GLU A 101 -34.24 34.45 32.49
CA GLU A 101 -35.37 34.20 33.41
C GLU A 101 -35.05 34.66 34.83
N ILE A 102 -33.88 34.32 35.31
CA ILE A 102 -33.43 34.74 36.65
C ILE A 102 -33.27 36.26 36.73
N TYR A 103 -32.75 36.90 35.71
CA TYR A 103 -32.59 38.35 35.63
C TYR A 103 -33.95 39.06 35.59
N GLN A 104 -34.93 38.51 34.89
CA GLN A 104 -36.31 39.00 34.87
C GLN A 104 -36.95 38.91 36.25
N LYS A 105 -36.78 37.80 36.97
CA LYS A 105 -37.22 37.63 38.35
C LYS A 105 -36.59 38.64 39.26
N PHE A 106 -35.32 38.95 39.07
CA PHE A 106 -34.62 40.00 39.85
C PHE A 106 -35.23 41.38 39.59
N LYS A 107 -35.54 41.69 38.33
CA LYS A 107 -36.22 42.96 37.98
C LYS A 107 -37.61 43.08 38.58
N GLU A 108 -38.32 41.97 38.74
CA GLU A 108 -39.63 41.91 39.38
C GLU A 108 -39.61 41.97 40.91
N GLY A 109 -38.41 42.01 41.49
CA GLY A 109 -38.21 42.19 42.92
C GLY A 109 -38.18 40.88 43.73
N GLU A 110 -37.98 39.72 43.07
CA GLU A 110 -37.78 38.46 43.74
C GLU A 110 -36.37 38.32 44.30
N THR A 111 -36.21 37.63 45.44
CA THR A 111 -34.89 37.35 46.02
C THR A 111 -34.17 36.27 45.26
N LEU A 112 -32.90 36.53 44.91
CA LEU A 112 -32.02 35.58 44.23
C LEU A 112 -31.23 34.74 45.22
N ASP A 113 -31.16 33.41 44.96
CA ASP A 113 -30.25 32.53 45.66
C ASP A 113 -28.81 32.70 45.20
N THR A 114 -27.85 32.18 45.96
CA THR A 114 -26.43 32.22 45.61
C THR A 114 -26.13 31.49 44.28
N GLU A 115 -26.84 30.41 43.99
CA GLU A 115 -26.74 29.69 42.71
C GLU A 115 -27.21 30.55 41.54
N ASP A 116 -28.26 31.29 41.67
CA ASP A 116 -28.82 32.20 40.67
C ASP A 116 -27.84 33.33 40.37
N LEU A 117 -27.18 33.89 41.38
CA LEU A 117 -26.13 34.90 41.22
C LEU A 117 -24.90 34.32 40.47
N MET A 118 -24.50 33.09 40.75
CA MET A 118 -23.42 32.44 40.04
C MET A 118 -23.72 32.21 38.57
N LYS A 119 -24.94 31.81 38.26
CA LYS A 119 -25.42 31.63 36.87
C LYS A 119 -25.44 32.95 36.09
N LEU A 120 -25.87 34.02 36.72
CA LEU A 120 -25.84 35.39 36.13
C LEU A 120 -24.42 35.88 35.89
N GLN A 121 -23.49 35.61 36.79
CA GLN A 121 -22.06 35.94 36.63
C GLN A 121 -21.42 35.17 35.48
N LYS A 122 -21.73 33.88 35.34
CA LYS A 122 -21.23 33.05 34.21
C LYS A 122 -21.67 33.54 32.84
N THR A 123 -22.85 34.10 32.72
CA THR A 123 -23.40 34.58 31.44
C THR A 123 -23.08 36.05 31.17
N GLY A 124 -22.45 36.74 32.10
CA GLY A 124 -22.05 38.16 31.94
C GLY A 124 -23.19 39.15 31.99
N LEU A 125 -24.35 38.79 32.54
CA LEU A 125 -25.51 39.68 32.74
C LEU A 125 -25.40 40.51 34.02
N LEU A 126 -24.47 40.17 34.80
CA LEU A 126 -24.01 40.88 35.98
C LEU A 126 -22.54 41.27 35.77
#